data_39806b3c6df59c17e73c7c067d3ef9f2
#
_entry.id   39806b3c6df59c17e73c7c067d3ef9f2
#
_cell.length_a   1.000
_cell.length_b   1.000
_cell.length_c   1.000
_cell.angle_alpha   90.00
_cell.angle_beta   90.00
_cell.angle_gamma   90.00
#
_symmetry.space_group_name_H-M   'P 1'
#
loop_
_entity.id
_entity.type
_entity.pdbx_description
1 polymer ?
#
loop_
_entity_poly.entity_id
_entity_poly.type
_entity_poly.pdbx_seq_one_letter_code
_entity_poly.pdbx_strand_id
1 'polypeptide(L)'
;EWDQTSTLGAGAWASGGNYPLTNSGYSAGAGTQTAALVTGGTGSGTNYTTLCNEYDGSSWSANPNANPASIYGNWATGTATATLTFGGRTSPGAIVAEAFTFNGTAFSAVNDMNSARYYHAGAGTAAASVAFGGHDGSDRAYSEEFDGTNWAEGDDLNTARDQLAGTGTQTAGLAVGGSPASVKVEEYNGTSWTEVTDQSVATAYQSISGIQTAAIIAGGETTATVGESYTYDGSSFTAVADLSTPRHAASSLGGSASSTLTLVTAGAGGGVTTEEWTVAQNIKTITD
;
A
#
# COMPACT_ATOMS: atom_id res chain seq x y z
N GLU A 1 -11.80 -37.93 -15.44
CA GLU A 1 -11.56 -36.55 -15.90
C GLU A 1 -11.68 -35.64 -14.67
N TRP A 2 -10.57 -34.95 -14.33
CA TRP A 2 -10.54 -33.99 -13.22
C TRP A 2 -11.02 -32.64 -13.75
N ASP A 3 -12.27 -32.29 -13.51
CA ASP A 3 -12.76 -30.93 -13.79
C ASP A 3 -12.41 -30.05 -12.58
N GLN A 4 -11.27 -29.38 -12.67
CA GLN A 4 -10.80 -28.42 -11.68
C GLN A 4 -11.35 -27.02 -12.00
N THR A 5 -12.64 -26.84 -12.04
CA THR A 5 -13.24 -25.51 -11.95
C THR A 5 -13.46 -25.18 -10.47
N SER A 6 -12.37 -24.81 -9.77
CA SER A 6 -12.52 -24.10 -8.51
C SER A 6 -12.92 -22.64 -8.83
N THR A 7 -14.20 -22.36 -8.87
CA THR A 7 -14.67 -20.99 -8.83
C THR A 7 -14.33 -20.44 -7.45
N LEU A 8 -13.36 -19.52 -7.38
CA LEU A 8 -13.17 -18.72 -6.17
C LEU A 8 -14.52 -18.05 -5.86
N GLY A 9 -14.97 -18.12 -4.62
CA GLY A 9 -16.15 -17.38 -4.17
C GLY A 9 -15.96 -15.89 -4.37
N ALA A 10 -17.05 -15.13 -4.43
CA ALA A 10 -16.96 -13.67 -4.38
C ALA A 10 -16.29 -13.27 -3.06
N GLY A 11 -15.28 -12.41 -3.13
CA GLY A 11 -14.66 -11.85 -1.94
C GLY A 11 -15.59 -10.91 -1.19
N ALA A 12 -15.33 -10.70 0.09
CA ALA A 12 -16.10 -9.79 0.93
C ALA A 12 -15.20 -9.07 1.93
N TRP A 13 -15.60 -7.85 2.31
CA TRP A 13 -15.02 -7.12 3.41
C TRP A 13 -15.76 -7.46 4.72
N ALA A 14 -15.01 -7.65 5.79
CA ALA A 14 -15.50 -7.87 7.14
C ALA A 14 -14.77 -6.93 8.12
N SER A 15 -15.42 -6.58 9.22
CA SER A 15 -14.78 -5.75 10.26
C SER A 15 -13.70 -6.54 10.98
N GLY A 16 -12.50 -5.96 11.04
CA GLY A 16 -11.41 -6.42 11.90
C GLY A 16 -11.33 -5.62 13.21
N GLY A 17 -10.26 -5.83 13.99
CA GLY A 17 -9.98 -5.08 15.20
C GLY A 17 -9.76 -3.60 14.93
N ASN A 18 -10.28 -2.70 15.79
CA ASN A 18 -10.13 -1.26 15.63
C ASN A 18 -8.66 -0.82 15.74
N TYR A 19 -8.24 0.04 14.81
CA TYR A 19 -6.94 0.70 14.88
C TYR A 19 -6.90 1.68 16.06
N PRO A 20 -5.79 1.73 16.83
CA PRO A 20 -5.77 2.47 18.09
C PRO A 20 -5.79 4.00 17.97
N LEU A 21 -5.60 4.55 16.76
CA LEU A 21 -5.56 6.00 16.53
C LEU A 21 -6.77 6.48 15.74
N THR A 22 -7.44 7.52 16.22
CA THR A 22 -8.50 8.21 15.47
C THR A 22 -7.89 9.12 14.40
N ASN A 23 -8.52 9.16 13.21
CA ASN A 23 -8.12 9.99 12.08
C ASN A 23 -6.65 9.79 11.64
N SER A 24 -6.13 8.58 11.77
CA SER A 24 -4.83 8.21 11.23
C SER A 24 -4.95 8.02 9.72
N GLY A 25 -4.18 8.80 8.95
CA GLY A 25 -4.10 8.66 7.50
C GLY A 25 -2.67 8.86 7.03
N TYR A 26 -2.42 8.53 5.76
CA TYR A 26 -1.11 8.71 5.13
C TYR A 26 0.01 7.93 5.81
N SER A 27 -0.31 6.85 6.49
CA SER A 27 0.63 5.94 7.14
C SER A 27 1.04 4.82 6.18
N ALA A 28 2.25 4.32 6.36
CA ALA A 28 2.78 3.21 5.60
C ALA A 28 2.41 1.87 6.25
N GLY A 29 2.03 0.89 5.44
CA GLY A 29 1.69 -0.45 5.91
C GLY A 29 2.48 -1.54 5.19
N ALA A 30 2.81 -2.62 5.89
CA ALA A 30 3.46 -3.81 5.36
C ALA A 30 2.95 -5.08 6.03
N GLY A 31 3.07 -6.22 5.37
CA GLY A 31 2.69 -7.51 5.93
C GLY A 31 1.47 -8.15 5.28
N THR A 32 0.74 -8.92 6.07
CA THR A 32 -0.44 -9.69 5.61
C THR A 32 -1.65 -9.38 6.50
N GLN A 33 -2.84 -9.87 6.12
CA GLN A 33 -4.06 -9.74 6.93
C GLN A 33 -3.89 -10.27 8.37
N THR A 34 -3.10 -11.30 8.58
CA THR A 34 -2.89 -11.94 9.88
C THR A 34 -1.62 -11.48 10.61
N ALA A 35 -0.80 -10.66 9.97
CA ALA A 35 0.42 -10.10 10.55
C ALA A 35 0.80 -8.84 9.80
N ALA A 36 0.32 -7.68 10.25
CA ALA A 36 0.57 -6.40 9.61
C ALA A 36 1.31 -5.43 10.54
N LEU A 37 2.09 -4.54 9.93
CA LEU A 37 2.72 -3.39 10.56
C LEU A 37 2.18 -2.11 9.91
N VAL A 38 1.81 -1.13 10.72
CA VAL A 38 1.48 0.22 10.25
C VAL A 38 2.29 1.24 11.03
N THR A 39 2.95 2.14 10.32
CA THR A 39 3.87 3.11 10.94
C THR A 39 3.76 4.49 10.30
N GLY A 40 4.05 5.53 11.10
CA GLY A 40 3.97 6.92 10.67
C GLY A 40 2.53 7.41 10.48
N GLY A 41 2.35 8.34 9.55
CA GLY A 41 1.07 8.95 9.24
C GLY A 41 0.71 10.13 10.12
N THR A 42 -0.56 10.54 10.07
CA THR A 42 -1.11 11.58 10.92
C THR A 42 -1.81 10.98 12.14
N GLY A 43 -1.66 11.60 13.30
CA GLY A 43 -2.45 11.31 14.49
C GLY A 43 -3.66 12.25 14.59
N SER A 44 -4.24 12.36 15.78
CA SER A 44 -5.34 13.29 16.04
C SER A 44 -4.93 14.75 15.69
N GLY A 45 -5.56 15.32 14.67
CA GLY A 45 -5.24 16.63 14.13
C GLY A 45 -4.18 16.56 13.00
N THR A 46 -3.30 17.55 12.91
CA THR A 46 -2.27 17.69 11.88
C THR A 46 -0.89 17.20 12.34
N ASN A 47 -0.82 16.49 13.45
CA ASN A 47 0.44 16.04 14.02
C ASN A 47 0.90 14.75 13.32
N TYR A 48 2.09 14.76 12.77
CA TYR A 48 2.75 13.56 12.26
C TYR A 48 3.19 12.68 13.43
N THR A 49 3.21 11.39 13.23
CA THR A 49 3.48 10.43 14.30
C THR A 49 4.67 9.52 13.99
N THR A 50 5.35 9.09 15.04
CA THR A 50 6.35 8.02 14.98
C THR A 50 5.74 6.66 15.31
N LEU A 51 4.44 6.59 15.59
CA LEU A 51 3.81 5.38 16.10
C LEU A 51 3.96 4.22 15.12
N CYS A 52 4.12 3.07 15.73
CA CYS A 52 4.21 1.79 15.06
C CYS A 52 3.21 0.85 15.73
N ASN A 53 2.31 0.27 14.95
CA ASN A 53 1.28 -0.64 15.45
C ASN A 53 1.32 -1.94 14.66
N GLU A 54 1.10 -3.03 15.36
CA GLU A 54 1.08 -4.39 14.79
C GLU A 54 -0.31 -4.99 14.89
N TYR A 55 -0.70 -5.72 13.87
CA TYR A 55 -1.94 -6.48 13.79
C TYR A 55 -1.66 -7.97 13.80
N ASP A 56 -2.36 -8.72 14.66
CA ASP A 56 -2.18 -10.17 14.83
C ASP A 56 -3.24 -11.02 14.11
N GLY A 57 -4.07 -10.40 13.27
CA GLY A 57 -5.22 -11.04 12.62
C GLY A 57 -6.52 -10.90 13.41
N SER A 58 -6.50 -10.22 14.57
CA SER A 58 -7.70 -10.00 15.39
C SER A 58 -7.69 -8.64 16.10
N SER A 59 -6.53 -8.17 16.50
CA SER A 59 -6.36 -6.95 17.29
C SER A 59 -5.09 -6.20 16.94
N TRP A 60 -5.11 -4.89 17.21
CA TRP A 60 -3.96 -4.02 17.09
C TRP A 60 -3.27 -3.85 18.44
N SER A 61 -1.96 -3.89 18.44
CA SER A 61 -1.11 -3.57 19.59
C SER A 61 -0.06 -2.53 19.20
N ALA A 62 0.26 -1.63 20.15
CA ALA A 62 1.34 -0.69 19.95
C ALA A 62 2.69 -1.41 20.02
N ASN A 63 3.54 -1.22 19.01
CA ASN A 63 4.93 -1.62 19.11
C ASN A 63 5.70 -0.53 19.87
N PRO A 64 6.48 -0.88 20.91
CA PRO A 64 7.24 0.10 21.70
C PRO A 64 8.37 0.77 20.90
N ASN A 65 8.76 0.20 19.77
CA ASN A 65 9.82 0.72 18.91
C ASN A 65 9.21 1.61 17.83
N ALA A 66 9.23 2.91 18.10
CA ALA A 66 8.72 3.93 17.19
C ALA A 66 9.56 4.04 15.92
N ASN A 67 8.95 4.46 14.82
CA ASN A 67 9.66 4.93 13.64
C ASN A 67 10.61 6.07 14.06
N PRO A 68 11.87 6.09 13.65
CA PRO A 68 12.82 7.14 14.04
C PRO A 68 12.39 8.55 13.66
N ALA A 69 11.53 8.71 12.65
CA ALA A 69 11.03 10.01 12.20
C ALA A 69 9.50 10.12 12.37
N SER A 70 9.05 11.29 12.82
CA SER A 70 7.63 11.70 12.72
C SER A 70 7.32 11.98 11.26
N ILE A 71 6.68 11.06 10.57
CA ILE A 71 6.60 11.05 9.12
C ILE A 71 5.20 10.72 8.63
N TYR A 72 4.79 11.34 7.51
CA TYR A 72 3.57 10.99 6.80
C TYR A 72 3.79 10.97 5.28
N GLY A 73 2.93 10.27 4.57
CA GLY A 73 3.03 10.13 3.11
C GLY A 73 4.29 9.39 2.67
N ASN A 74 4.88 8.62 3.56
CA ASN A 74 5.92 7.65 3.29
C ASN A 74 5.30 6.35 2.77
N TRP A 75 6.12 5.44 2.25
CA TRP A 75 5.71 4.11 1.82
C TRP A 75 6.42 3.02 2.64
N ALA A 76 5.85 1.83 2.62
CA ALA A 76 6.47 0.65 3.21
C ALA A 76 6.32 -0.57 2.29
N THR A 77 7.34 -1.42 2.30
CA THR A 77 7.35 -2.72 1.61
C THR A 77 7.85 -3.82 2.54
N GLY A 78 7.49 -5.06 2.24
CA GLY A 78 7.93 -6.22 3.02
C GLY A 78 6.86 -6.83 3.91
N THR A 79 7.27 -7.42 5.03
CA THR A 79 6.40 -8.10 6.01
C THR A 79 6.38 -7.35 7.33
N ALA A 80 5.49 -7.71 8.25
CA ALA A 80 5.42 -7.09 9.59
C ALA A 80 6.73 -7.16 10.38
N THR A 81 7.57 -8.16 10.11
CA THR A 81 8.85 -8.37 10.82
C THR A 81 10.09 -8.12 9.95
N ALA A 82 9.90 -7.74 8.69
CA ALA A 82 10.97 -7.36 7.77
C ALA A 82 10.43 -6.30 6.82
N THR A 83 10.41 -5.05 7.29
CA THR A 83 9.83 -3.89 6.57
C THR A 83 10.92 -2.93 6.16
N LEU A 84 10.81 -2.35 4.96
CA LEU A 84 11.52 -1.15 4.54
C LEU A 84 10.51 0.00 4.49
N THR A 85 10.81 1.12 5.18
CA THR A 85 10.06 2.38 5.06
C THR A 85 10.94 3.43 4.42
N PHE A 86 10.40 4.27 3.56
CA PHE A 86 11.20 5.23 2.83
C PHE A 86 10.42 6.48 2.42
N GLY A 87 11.15 7.58 2.25
CA GLY A 87 10.63 8.89 1.85
C GLY A 87 9.60 9.46 2.82
N GLY A 88 8.83 10.41 2.34
CA GLY A 88 7.75 11.04 3.11
C GLY A 88 8.03 12.48 3.48
N ARG A 89 7.26 13.01 4.43
CA ARG A 89 7.38 14.39 4.90
C ARG A 89 7.36 14.42 6.42
N THR A 90 8.36 15.08 7.03
CA THR A 90 8.49 15.21 8.48
C THR A 90 7.85 16.51 9.00
N SER A 91 7.55 16.57 10.29
CA SER A 91 7.15 17.81 10.95
C SER A 91 8.40 18.70 11.20
N PRO A 92 8.39 20.01 10.87
CA PRO A 92 7.24 20.86 10.48
C PRO A 92 6.97 20.92 8.96
N GLY A 93 7.51 20.04 8.13
CA GLY A 93 7.13 19.97 6.71
C GLY A 93 8.29 19.77 5.73
N ALA A 94 9.44 19.29 6.17
CA ALA A 94 10.55 18.92 5.27
C ALA A 94 10.20 17.62 4.50
N ILE A 95 10.40 17.64 3.19
CA ILE A 95 10.34 16.45 2.36
C ILE A 95 11.66 15.70 2.52
N VAL A 96 11.62 14.40 2.75
CA VAL A 96 12.80 13.60 3.10
C VAL A 96 12.97 12.38 2.19
N ALA A 97 14.21 11.91 2.11
CA ALA A 97 14.62 10.71 1.39
C ALA A 97 14.95 9.56 2.34
N GLU A 98 14.87 9.78 3.64
CA GLU A 98 15.30 8.84 4.68
C GLU A 98 14.63 7.48 4.50
N ALA A 99 15.44 6.42 4.70
CA ALA A 99 14.96 5.05 4.64
C ALA A 99 15.40 4.26 5.88
N PHE A 100 14.49 3.41 6.35
CA PHE A 100 14.72 2.58 7.53
C PHE A 100 14.22 1.16 7.29
N THR A 101 15.00 0.19 7.74
CA THR A 101 14.51 -1.19 7.85
C THR A 101 14.02 -1.48 9.27
N PHE A 102 12.97 -2.26 9.38
CA PHE A 102 12.46 -2.80 10.64
C PHE A 102 12.61 -4.33 10.63
N ASN A 103 13.18 -4.90 11.67
CA ASN A 103 13.49 -6.33 11.77
C ASN A 103 12.54 -7.11 12.71
N GLY A 104 11.37 -6.55 13.00
CA GLY A 104 10.42 -7.11 13.98
C GLY A 104 10.67 -6.61 15.41
N THR A 105 11.81 -5.95 15.66
CA THR A 105 12.17 -5.49 17.00
C THR A 105 12.63 -4.03 17.01
N ALA A 106 13.38 -3.60 15.99
CA ALA A 106 13.94 -2.25 15.94
C ALA A 106 14.05 -1.73 14.51
N PHE A 107 13.96 -0.41 14.39
CA PHE A 107 14.30 0.30 13.17
C PHE A 107 15.82 0.55 13.09
N SER A 108 16.37 0.42 11.90
CA SER A 108 17.76 0.74 11.58
C SER A 108 17.80 1.57 10.30
N ALA A 109 18.57 2.66 10.30
CA ALA A 109 18.78 3.47 9.10
C ALA A 109 19.53 2.65 8.04
N VAL A 110 19.11 2.81 6.80
CA VAL A 110 19.81 2.33 5.60
C VAL A 110 20.15 3.54 4.71
N ASN A 111 20.72 3.33 3.54
CA ASN A 111 21.00 4.45 2.66
C ASN A 111 19.68 5.07 2.17
N ASP A 112 19.68 6.40 2.13
CA ASP A 112 18.55 7.21 1.71
C ASP A 112 18.27 7.07 0.21
N MET A 113 17.03 7.33 -0.20
CA MET A 113 16.66 7.50 -1.61
C MET A 113 17.48 8.64 -2.24
N ASN A 114 17.72 8.58 -3.54
CA ASN A 114 18.42 9.67 -4.24
C ASN A 114 17.58 10.96 -4.31
N SER A 115 16.24 10.82 -4.32
CA SER A 115 15.30 11.93 -4.46
C SER A 115 14.29 11.94 -3.31
N ALA A 116 14.35 13.00 -2.49
CA ALA A 116 13.38 13.21 -1.41
C ALA A 116 11.99 13.45 -2.00
N ARG A 117 10.98 12.69 -1.56
CA ARG A 117 9.60 12.81 -2.01
C ARG A 117 8.60 12.15 -1.05
N TYR A 118 7.37 12.59 -1.09
CA TYR A 118 6.26 12.05 -0.32
C TYR A 118 5.08 11.72 -1.25
N TYR A 119 4.07 10.98 -0.77
CA TYR A 119 2.94 10.51 -1.58
C TYR A 119 3.36 9.68 -2.80
N HIS A 120 4.53 9.11 -2.76
CA HIS A 120 4.98 8.10 -3.72
C HIS A 120 4.41 6.73 -3.34
N ALA A 121 4.52 5.78 -4.25
CA ALA A 121 4.21 4.38 -3.99
C ALA A 121 5.46 3.51 -4.12
N GLY A 122 5.30 2.23 -3.85
CA GLY A 122 6.38 1.27 -4.03
C GLY A 122 5.86 -0.17 -4.07
N ALA A 123 6.76 -1.06 -4.48
CA ALA A 123 6.52 -2.50 -4.56
C ALA A 123 7.80 -3.26 -4.14
N GLY A 124 7.65 -4.47 -3.62
CA GLY A 124 8.79 -5.33 -3.28
C GLY A 124 8.84 -5.79 -1.84
N THR A 125 10.05 -6.04 -1.38
CA THR A 125 10.38 -6.53 -0.03
C THR A 125 11.35 -5.57 0.68
N ALA A 126 11.64 -5.82 1.95
CA ALA A 126 12.64 -5.04 2.68
C ALA A 126 14.06 -5.09 2.10
N ALA A 127 14.36 -6.08 1.26
CA ALA A 127 15.68 -6.27 0.66
C ALA A 127 15.73 -5.92 -0.84
N ALA A 128 14.57 -5.78 -1.50
CA ALA A 128 14.48 -5.49 -2.93
C ALA A 128 13.16 -4.77 -3.21
N SER A 129 13.21 -3.46 -3.37
CA SER A 129 12.04 -2.60 -3.55
C SER A 129 12.22 -1.66 -4.74
N VAL A 130 11.11 -1.23 -5.31
CA VAL A 130 11.05 -0.10 -6.23
C VAL A 130 10.12 0.96 -5.65
N ALA A 131 10.57 2.22 -5.62
CA ALA A 131 9.80 3.41 -5.28
C ALA A 131 9.48 4.19 -6.56
N PHE A 132 8.26 4.68 -6.74
CA PHE A 132 7.87 5.37 -7.95
C PHE A 132 6.82 6.46 -7.72
N GLY A 133 6.86 7.47 -8.60
CA GLY A 133 5.99 8.65 -8.50
C GLY A 133 6.30 9.51 -7.29
N GLY A 134 5.31 10.29 -6.84
CA GLY A 134 5.37 11.12 -5.66
C GLY A 134 5.55 12.61 -5.95
N HIS A 135 5.77 13.39 -4.90
CA HIS A 135 5.80 14.85 -4.95
C HIS A 135 7.00 15.41 -4.16
N ASP A 136 7.72 16.38 -4.76
CA ASP A 136 8.83 17.09 -4.14
C ASP A 136 8.72 18.62 -4.24
N GLY A 137 7.54 19.11 -4.59
CA GLY A 137 7.19 20.46 -5.00
C GLY A 137 6.44 20.47 -6.33
N SER A 138 6.48 19.36 -7.05
CA SER A 138 5.65 19.02 -8.23
C SER A 138 5.53 17.51 -8.32
N ASP A 139 4.55 17.03 -9.08
CA ASP A 139 4.35 15.61 -9.32
C ASP A 139 5.53 15.04 -10.10
N ARG A 140 5.98 13.85 -9.71
CA ARG A 140 7.14 13.18 -10.28
C ARG A 140 6.81 11.84 -10.90
N ALA A 141 7.60 11.49 -11.92
CA ALA A 141 7.58 10.18 -12.55
C ALA A 141 8.71 9.27 -12.03
N TYR A 142 9.64 9.80 -11.25
CA TYR A 142 10.86 9.11 -10.83
C TYR A 142 10.60 7.73 -10.26
N SER A 143 11.46 6.78 -10.66
CA SER A 143 11.56 5.47 -10.04
C SER A 143 12.97 5.24 -9.52
N GLU A 144 13.07 4.61 -8.36
CA GLU A 144 14.33 4.19 -7.76
C GLU A 144 14.20 2.78 -7.22
N GLU A 145 15.25 1.98 -7.43
CA GLU A 145 15.33 0.59 -6.98
C GLU A 145 16.28 0.45 -5.80
N PHE A 146 15.86 -0.28 -4.78
CA PHE A 146 16.65 -0.62 -3.60
C PHE A 146 17.16 -2.05 -3.69
N ASP A 147 18.47 -2.25 -3.58
CA ASP A 147 19.14 -3.55 -3.66
C ASP A 147 19.41 -4.22 -2.30
N GLY A 148 18.80 -3.70 -1.23
CA GLY A 148 19.08 -4.10 0.15
C GLY A 148 20.13 -3.23 0.85
N THR A 149 20.79 -2.33 0.10
CA THR A 149 21.85 -1.45 0.62
C THR A 149 21.75 -0.05 0.03
N ASN A 150 21.62 0.05 -1.29
CA ASN A 150 21.64 1.33 -2.03
C ASN A 150 20.39 1.49 -2.88
N TRP A 151 20.06 2.76 -3.14
CA TRP A 151 19.06 3.14 -4.14
C TRP A 151 19.77 3.51 -5.45
N ALA A 152 19.21 3.04 -6.56
CA ALA A 152 19.63 3.37 -7.92
C ALA A 152 18.43 3.88 -8.73
N GLU A 153 18.66 4.85 -9.61
CA GLU A 153 17.61 5.33 -10.52
C GLU A 153 17.20 4.20 -11.48
N GLY A 154 15.89 4.00 -11.62
CA GLY A 154 15.25 3.13 -12.60
C GLY A 154 14.63 3.92 -13.74
N ASP A 155 13.91 3.24 -14.60
CA ASP A 155 13.10 3.90 -15.64
C ASP A 155 11.87 4.58 -15.02
N ASP A 156 11.53 5.76 -15.51
CA ASP A 156 10.45 6.58 -14.95
C ASP A 156 9.06 6.11 -15.41
N LEU A 157 8.03 6.37 -14.58
CA LEU A 157 6.64 6.26 -15.01
C LEU A 157 6.39 7.08 -16.28
N ASN A 158 5.51 6.60 -17.15
CA ASN A 158 5.10 7.37 -18.34
C ASN A 158 4.34 8.65 -17.98
N THR A 159 3.69 8.68 -16.83
CA THR A 159 2.93 9.85 -16.35
C THR A 159 3.35 10.23 -14.94
N ALA A 160 3.86 11.46 -14.78
CA ALA A 160 4.18 12.02 -13.46
C ALA A 160 2.91 12.18 -12.63
N ARG A 161 2.90 11.61 -11.41
CA ARG A 161 1.77 11.66 -10.48
C ARG A 161 2.18 11.32 -9.05
N ASP A 162 1.43 11.83 -8.10
CA ASP A 162 1.54 11.53 -6.68
C ASP A 162 0.26 10.84 -6.17
N GLN A 163 0.20 10.47 -4.87
CA GLN A 163 -1.00 9.89 -4.25
C GLN A 163 -1.49 8.61 -4.96
N LEU A 164 -0.59 7.93 -5.64
CA LEU A 164 -0.87 6.70 -6.37
C LEU A 164 -0.78 5.49 -5.42
N ALA A 165 -1.41 4.41 -5.80
CA ALA A 165 -1.29 3.14 -5.11
C ALA A 165 -0.26 2.24 -5.81
N GLY A 166 0.47 1.43 -5.03
CA GLY A 166 1.51 0.54 -5.55
C GLY A 166 1.55 -0.81 -4.87
N THR A 167 1.81 -1.86 -5.64
CA THR A 167 1.97 -3.23 -5.15
C THR A 167 2.83 -4.07 -6.11
N GLY A 168 3.13 -5.30 -5.72
CA GLY A 168 3.92 -6.23 -6.52
C GLY A 168 5.31 -6.48 -5.98
N THR A 169 6.24 -6.80 -6.88
CA THR A 169 7.66 -6.99 -6.57
C THR A 169 8.52 -5.90 -7.21
N GLN A 170 9.80 -5.83 -6.84
CA GLN A 170 10.74 -4.90 -7.48
C GLN A 170 10.78 -5.06 -9.01
N THR A 171 10.66 -6.28 -9.51
CA THR A 171 10.73 -6.60 -10.95
C THR A 171 9.37 -6.84 -11.60
N ALA A 172 8.27 -6.69 -10.86
CA ALA A 172 6.91 -6.81 -11.36
C ALA A 172 6.00 -5.92 -10.50
N GLY A 173 6.15 -4.61 -10.65
CA GLY A 173 5.41 -3.57 -9.92
C GLY A 173 4.14 -3.14 -10.64
N LEU A 174 3.15 -2.70 -9.91
CA LEU A 174 1.90 -2.15 -10.40
C LEU A 174 1.67 -0.77 -9.78
N ALA A 175 1.43 0.24 -10.61
CA ALA A 175 1.11 1.61 -10.22
C ALA A 175 -0.32 1.95 -10.68
N VAL A 176 -1.20 2.36 -9.77
CA VAL A 176 -2.63 2.60 -10.04
C VAL A 176 -3.06 3.98 -9.59
N GLY A 177 -3.78 4.70 -10.43
CA GLY A 177 -4.42 5.97 -10.10
C GLY A 177 -3.45 7.10 -9.75
N GLY A 178 -3.84 7.94 -8.81
CA GLY A 178 -3.06 9.06 -8.30
C GLY A 178 -3.64 10.43 -8.63
N SER A 179 -2.87 11.46 -8.28
CA SER A 179 -3.16 12.87 -8.54
C SER A 179 -2.20 13.43 -9.61
N PRO A 180 -2.61 14.38 -10.47
CA PRO A 180 -4.00 14.81 -10.65
C PRO A 180 -4.89 13.63 -10.98
N ALA A 181 -6.16 13.65 -10.52
CA ALA A 181 -7.09 12.50 -10.58
C ALA A 181 -6.90 11.65 -11.83
N SER A 182 -6.31 10.48 -11.67
CA SER A 182 -5.79 9.67 -12.77
C SER A 182 -6.48 8.32 -12.86
N VAL A 183 -6.82 7.92 -14.07
CA VAL A 183 -7.26 6.54 -14.38
C VAL A 183 -6.08 5.64 -14.71
N LYS A 184 -4.87 6.21 -14.86
CA LYS A 184 -3.69 5.53 -15.37
C LYS A 184 -3.25 4.37 -14.53
N VAL A 185 -2.92 3.28 -15.22
CA VAL A 185 -2.31 2.07 -14.65
C VAL A 185 -1.06 1.76 -15.45
N GLU A 186 0.03 1.52 -14.73
CA GLU A 186 1.31 1.16 -15.34
C GLU A 186 1.89 -0.07 -14.65
N GLU A 187 2.48 -0.94 -15.46
CA GLU A 187 3.17 -2.16 -15.03
C GLU A 187 4.68 -2.03 -15.25
N TYR A 188 5.44 -2.40 -14.22
CA TYR A 188 6.89 -2.47 -14.24
C TYR A 188 7.38 -3.88 -14.50
N ASN A 189 8.34 -4.06 -15.39
CA ASN A 189 8.91 -5.37 -15.72
C ASN A 189 10.35 -5.59 -15.19
N GLY A 190 10.79 -4.74 -14.26
CA GLY A 190 12.17 -4.75 -13.74
C GLY A 190 13.14 -3.90 -14.57
N THR A 191 12.65 -3.23 -15.63
CA THR A 191 13.49 -2.39 -16.50
C THR A 191 12.73 -1.16 -16.97
N SER A 192 11.44 -1.26 -17.28
CA SER A 192 10.63 -0.17 -17.82
C SER A 192 9.18 -0.26 -17.38
N TRP A 193 8.50 0.89 -17.38
CA TRP A 193 7.08 1.01 -17.13
C TRP A 193 6.30 0.99 -18.45
N THR A 194 5.18 0.30 -18.45
CA THR A 194 4.26 0.21 -19.60
C THR A 194 2.86 0.57 -19.18
N GLU A 195 2.21 1.51 -19.86
CA GLU A 195 0.76 1.77 -19.66
C GLU A 195 -0.04 0.54 -20.09
N VAL A 196 -0.99 0.17 -19.24
CA VAL A 196 -1.90 -0.96 -19.47
C VAL A 196 -3.36 -0.48 -19.41
N THR A 197 -4.32 -1.38 -19.23
CA THR A 197 -5.74 -1.01 -19.16
C THR A 197 -6.00 -0.05 -17.98
N ASP A 198 -6.52 1.12 -18.30
CA ASP A 198 -6.87 2.14 -17.31
C ASP A 198 -8.01 1.66 -16.38
N GLN A 199 -8.00 2.10 -15.12
CA GLN A 199 -9.16 1.93 -14.25
C GLN A 199 -10.34 2.79 -14.73
N SER A 200 -11.58 2.39 -14.38
CA SER A 200 -12.79 3.08 -14.88
C SER A 200 -13.03 4.46 -14.27
N VAL A 201 -12.49 4.73 -13.09
CA VAL A 201 -12.70 5.97 -12.33
C VAL A 201 -11.35 6.56 -11.92
N ALA A 202 -11.15 7.83 -12.16
CA ALA A 202 -9.96 8.55 -11.73
C ALA A 202 -9.98 8.72 -10.20
N THR A 203 -9.05 8.07 -9.52
CA THR A 203 -9.03 7.99 -8.06
C THR A 203 -7.61 8.15 -7.52
N ALA A 204 -7.48 8.94 -6.46
CA ALA A 204 -6.24 9.12 -5.70
C ALA A 204 -6.36 8.46 -4.32
N TYR A 205 -5.23 8.27 -3.63
CA TYR A 205 -5.17 7.74 -2.26
C TYR A 205 -5.87 6.39 -2.05
N GLN A 206 -5.88 5.55 -3.07
CA GLN A 206 -6.42 4.19 -2.98
C GLN A 206 -5.52 3.30 -2.12
N SER A 207 -6.14 2.35 -1.43
CA SER A 207 -5.44 1.22 -0.84
C SER A 207 -5.28 0.12 -1.88
N ILE A 208 -4.14 -0.56 -1.88
CA ILE A 208 -3.87 -1.67 -2.80
C ILE A 208 -3.10 -2.78 -2.09
N SER A 209 -3.36 -4.02 -2.47
CA SER A 209 -2.59 -5.19 -2.04
C SER A 209 -2.60 -6.27 -3.12
N GLY A 210 -1.59 -7.11 -3.12
CA GLY A 210 -1.48 -8.22 -4.06
C GLY A 210 -0.17 -8.19 -4.84
N ILE A 211 -0.23 -8.73 -6.05
CA ILE A 211 0.86 -8.74 -7.02
C ILE A 211 0.41 -8.09 -8.32
N GLN A 212 1.33 -7.81 -9.23
CA GLN A 212 1.05 -7.15 -10.51
C GLN A 212 -0.13 -7.77 -11.28
N THR A 213 -0.23 -9.09 -11.30
CA THR A 213 -1.27 -9.84 -12.05
C THR A 213 -2.45 -10.29 -11.19
N ALA A 214 -2.51 -9.91 -9.92
CA ALA A 214 -3.60 -10.23 -9.03
C ALA A 214 -3.62 -9.25 -7.85
N ALA A 215 -4.34 -8.14 -7.98
CA ALA A 215 -4.43 -7.11 -6.95
C ALA A 215 -5.88 -6.84 -6.53
N ILE A 216 -6.06 -6.37 -5.30
CA ILE A 216 -7.28 -5.77 -4.78
C ILE A 216 -7.02 -4.30 -4.51
N ILE A 217 -7.87 -3.43 -5.03
CA ILE A 217 -7.81 -1.98 -4.89
C ILE A 217 -9.09 -1.53 -4.20
N ALA A 218 -9.02 -0.66 -3.20
CA ALA A 218 -10.18 -0.28 -2.42
C ALA A 218 -10.12 1.17 -1.93
N GLY A 219 -11.29 1.82 -1.90
CA GLY A 219 -11.47 3.17 -1.42
C GLY A 219 -10.74 4.21 -2.26
N GLY A 220 -10.38 5.32 -1.63
CA GLY A 220 -9.71 6.45 -2.27
C GLY A 220 -10.57 7.70 -2.32
N GLU A 221 -10.13 8.67 -3.10
CA GLU A 221 -10.77 9.96 -3.28
C GLU A 221 -10.92 10.29 -4.77
N THR A 222 -12.12 10.68 -5.14
CA THR A 222 -12.46 11.25 -6.44
C THR A 222 -12.74 12.75 -6.24
N THR A 223 -14.00 13.20 -6.35
CA THR A 223 -14.47 14.47 -5.80
C THR A 223 -14.97 14.32 -4.36
N ALA A 224 -15.06 13.11 -3.87
CA ALA A 224 -15.45 12.72 -2.52
C ALA A 224 -14.72 11.42 -2.15
N THR A 225 -14.68 11.13 -0.86
CA THR A 225 -14.19 9.85 -0.35
C THR A 225 -15.11 8.72 -0.78
N VAL A 226 -14.54 7.65 -1.31
CA VAL A 226 -15.27 6.52 -1.90
C VAL A 226 -14.95 5.21 -1.20
N GLY A 227 -15.80 4.20 -1.37
CA GLY A 227 -15.64 2.86 -0.81
C GLY A 227 -15.52 1.77 -1.86
N GLU A 228 -15.61 2.12 -3.14
CA GLU A 228 -15.56 1.19 -4.25
C GLU A 228 -14.30 0.34 -4.21
N SER A 229 -14.48 -0.93 -4.55
CA SER A 229 -13.39 -1.90 -4.59
C SER A 229 -13.37 -2.66 -5.91
N TYR A 230 -12.17 -2.95 -6.37
CA TYR A 230 -11.92 -3.63 -7.64
C TYR A 230 -10.81 -4.67 -7.47
N THR A 231 -10.95 -5.81 -8.14
CA THR A 231 -9.83 -6.71 -8.39
C THR A 231 -9.23 -6.43 -9.75
N TYR A 232 -7.90 -6.56 -9.86
CA TYR A 232 -7.14 -6.50 -11.11
C TYR A 232 -6.51 -7.87 -11.36
N ASP A 233 -6.61 -8.39 -12.59
CA ASP A 233 -6.15 -9.73 -12.98
C ASP A 233 -4.90 -9.72 -13.89
N GLY A 234 -4.23 -8.56 -14.02
CA GLY A 234 -3.12 -8.35 -14.96
C GLY A 234 -3.58 -7.82 -16.33
N SER A 235 -4.89 -7.68 -16.54
CA SER A 235 -5.41 -7.21 -17.82
C SER A 235 -6.68 -6.34 -17.68
N SER A 236 -7.49 -6.57 -16.66
CA SER A 236 -8.79 -5.93 -16.49
C SER A 236 -9.14 -5.73 -15.02
N PHE A 237 -10.03 -4.74 -14.79
CA PHE A 237 -10.62 -4.46 -13.49
C PHE A 237 -12.01 -5.05 -13.38
N THR A 238 -12.30 -5.75 -12.29
CA THR A 238 -13.63 -6.25 -11.95
C THR A 238 -14.10 -5.64 -10.64
N ALA A 239 -15.27 -4.98 -10.65
CA ALA A 239 -15.88 -4.46 -9.43
C ALA A 239 -16.25 -5.60 -8.49
N VAL A 240 -15.98 -5.42 -7.21
CA VAL A 240 -16.28 -6.38 -6.14
C VAL A 240 -17.04 -5.70 -5.01
N ALA A 241 -17.26 -6.36 -3.88
CA ALA A 241 -17.94 -5.75 -2.74
C ALA A 241 -17.14 -4.55 -2.22
N ASP A 242 -17.82 -3.43 -1.97
CA ASP A 242 -17.24 -2.19 -1.49
C ASP A 242 -16.89 -2.26 0.01
N LEU A 243 -15.96 -1.40 0.44
CA LEU A 243 -15.75 -1.12 1.85
C LEU A 243 -17.06 -0.67 2.51
N SER A 244 -17.33 -1.14 3.72
CA SER A 244 -18.50 -0.72 4.49
C SER A 244 -18.41 0.76 4.92
N THR A 245 -17.18 1.26 5.05
CA THR A 245 -16.91 2.66 5.39
C THR A 245 -16.00 3.28 4.34
N PRO A 246 -16.49 4.21 3.52
CA PRO A 246 -15.67 4.95 2.57
C PRO A 246 -14.48 5.63 3.24
N ARG A 247 -13.30 5.51 2.64
CA ARG A 247 -12.06 6.07 3.18
C ARG A 247 -11.01 6.29 2.11
N HIS A 248 -10.12 7.26 2.35
CA HIS A 248 -8.94 7.51 1.51
C HIS A 248 -7.69 7.66 2.37
N ALA A 249 -6.53 7.59 1.77
CA ALA A 249 -5.24 7.66 2.46
C ALA A 249 -5.13 6.67 3.64
N ALA A 250 -5.83 5.56 3.52
CA ALA A 250 -5.77 4.48 4.50
C ALA A 250 -4.49 3.68 4.32
N SER A 251 -4.02 3.07 5.40
CA SER A 251 -2.88 2.15 5.31
C SER A 251 -3.32 0.88 4.58
N SER A 252 -2.58 0.54 3.55
CA SER A 252 -2.68 -0.73 2.82
C SER A 252 -1.42 -1.55 3.05
N LEU A 253 -1.52 -2.84 2.80
CA LEU A 253 -0.39 -3.76 2.94
C LEU A 253 0.36 -3.86 1.60
N GLY A 254 1.14 -2.81 1.29
CA GLY A 254 1.92 -2.76 0.05
C GLY A 254 2.94 -3.87 -0.05
N GLY A 255 3.09 -4.44 -1.24
CA GLY A 255 4.29 -5.17 -1.64
C GLY A 255 4.30 -6.68 -1.46
N SER A 256 3.55 -7.30 -0.55
CA SER A 256 3.63 -8.76 -0.39
C SER A 256 2.34 -9.44 0.10
N ALA A 257 1.28 -8.66 0.31
CA ALA A 257 -0.01 -9.21 0.67
C ALA A 257 -0.67 -9.95 -0.50
N SER A 258 -1.54 -10.87 -0.19
CA SER A 258 -2.32 -11.59 -1.20
C SER A 258 -3.50 -10.75 -1.65
N SER A 259 -3.88 -10.84 -2.94
CA SER A 259 -5.15 -10.29 -3.43
C SER A 259 -6.39 -10.99 -2.88
N THR A 260 -6.21 -12.12 -2.21
CA THR A 260 -7.31 -12.91 -1.62
C THR A 260 -7.46 -12.69 -0.12
N LEU A 261 -6.44 -12.17 0.55
CA LEU A 261 -6.39 -11.90 1.99
C LEU A 261 -5.64 -10.61 2.25
N THR A 262 -6.33 -9.53 2.57
CA THR A 262 -5.73 -8.24 2.91
C THR A 262 -6.57 -7.47 3.92
N LEU A 263 -6.04 -6.38 4.40
CA LEU A 263 -6.76 -5.42 5.23
C LEU A 263 -6.53 -3.98 4.78
N VAL A 264 -7.50 -3.15 5.10
CA VAL A 264 -7.43 -1.70 4.99
C VAL A 264 -7.79 -1.13 6.35
N THR A 265 -6.97 -0.23 6.86
CA THR A 265 -7.18 0.31 8.22
C THR A 265 -7.05 1.81 8.28
N ALA A 266 -7.77 2.43 9.20
CA ALA A 266 -7.76 3.87 9.45
C ALA A 266 -8.10 4.69 8.18
N GLY A 267 -7.39 5.78 7.92
CA GLY A 267 -7.63 6.66 6.78
C GLY A 267 -8.65 7.76 7.08
N ALA A 268 -8.65 8.80 6.26
CA ALA A 268 -9.66 9.84 6.34
C ALA A 268 -11.02 9.26 5.90
N GLY A 269 -12.07 9.53 6.67
CA GLY A 269 -13.39 8.90 6.54
C GLY A 269 -13.54 7.57 7.28
N GLY A 270 -12.46 6.79 7.41
CA GLY A 270 -12.47 5.46 8.05
C GLY A 270 -12.42 5.45 9.58
N GLY A 271 -12.02 6.56 10.20
CA GLY A 271 -11.90 6.63 11.65
C GLY A 271 -10.88 5.64 12.20
N VAL A 272 -11.30 4.75 13.09
CA VAL A 272 -10.48 3.68 13.69
C VAL A 272 -10.75 2.32 13.08
N THR A 273 -11.63 2.21 12.09
CA THR A 273 -12.07 0.91 11.60
C THR A 273 -10.98 0.22 10.76
N THR A 274 -10.87 -1.08 10.94
CA THR A 274 -10.15 -1.99 10.06
C THR A 274 -11.16 -2.84 9.32
N GLU A 275 -10.97 -3.02 8.02
CA GLU A 275 -11.76 -3.94 7.21
C GLU A 275 -10.84 -4.96 6.56
N GLU A 276 -11.24 -6.21 6.61
CA GLU A 276 -10.51 -7.36 6.11
C GLU A 276 -11.18 -7.93 4.87
N TRP A 277 -10.41 -8.05 3.79
CA TRP A 277 -10.86 -8.69 2.57
C TRP A 277 -10.53 -10.17 2.58
N THR A 278 -11.52 -10.99 2.34
CA THR A 278 -11.34 -12.43 2.23
C THR A 278 -12.08 -12.98 1.02
N VAL A 279 -11.38 -13.74 0.19
CA VAL A 279 -11.98 -14.54 -0.87
C VAL A 279 -12.14 -15.94 -0.35
N ALA A 280 -13.40 -16.40 -0.22
CA ALA A 280 -13.69 -17.73 0.24
C ALA A 280 -13.13 -18.78 -0.73
N GLN A 281 -12.32 -19.69 -0.21
CA GLN A 281 -11.87 -20.85 -0.97
C GLN A 281 -12.95 -21.95 -0.87
N ASN A 282 -13.56 -22.31 -1.99
CA ASN A 282 -14.46 -23.45 -2.05
C ASN A 282 -13.64 -24.74 -2.02
N ILE A 283 -13.45 -25.32 -0.83
CA ILE A 283 -12.88 -26.65 -0.68
C ILE A 283 -14.01 -27.65 -1.02
N LYS A 284 -13.96 -28.29 -2.19
CA LYS A 284 -14.80 -29.47 -2.44
C LYS A 284 -14.26 -30.60 -1.58
N THR A 285 -15.04 -30.99 -0.56
CA THR A 285 -14.78 -32.24 0.17
C THR A 285 -15.12 -33.39 -0.78
N ILE A 286 -14.13 -34.20 -1.12
CA ILE A 286 -14.38 -35.45 -1.84
C ILE A 286 -14.90 -36.43 -0.78
N THR A 287 -16.16 -36.80 -0.87
CA THR A 287 -16.71 -37.95 -0.14
C THR A 287 -16.57 -39.15 -1.03
N ASP A 288 -15.85 -40.20 -0.55
CA ASP A 288 -15.70 -41.48 -1.19
C ASP A 288 -17.08 -42.19 -1.33
#